data_d806a99cafe577ec529bb8dc9e1178f0
#
_entry.id   d806a99cafe577ec529bb8dc9e1178f0
#
_cell.length_a   1.000
_cell.length_b   1.000
_cell.length_c   1.000
_cell.angle_alpha   90.00
_cell.angle_beta   90.00
_cell.angle_gamma   90.00
#
_symmetry.space_group_name_H-M   'P 1'
#
loop_
_entity.id
_entity.type
_entity.pdbx_description
1 polymer ?
#
loop_
_entity_poly.entity_id
_entity_poly.type
_entity_poly.pdbx_seq_one_letter_code
_entity_poly.pdbx_strand_id
1 'polypeptide(L)'
;MKIRHSWFVGLVAVFAVSLASVASAVAAETPFKGKLNAVETSQLVFPILSVNREATGTATYLGKYTEHATFQVDVRTGSATGTATFTAANGDTLTASVVGQGTPTGPTTRSIVEVYTITGGTGRFADATGTLTLVRTLDLTTGVSTGTFSGAIDH
;
A
#
# COMPACT_ATOMS: atom_id res chain seq x y z
N MET A 1 -47.31 11.61 77.17
CA MET A 1 -47.42 11.83 75.75
C MET A 1 -45.98 11.88 75.14
N LYS A 2 -45.53 10.75 74.52
CA LYS A 2 -44.17 10.57 74.05
C LYS A 2 -44.22 10.60 72.55
N ILE A 3 -43.54 11.67 71.96
CA ILE A 3 -43.39 11.83 70.53
C ILE A 3 -42.11 11.09 70.08
N ARG A 4 -42.26 10.06 69.24
CA ARG A 4 -41.13 9.33 68.65
C ARG A 4 -40.76 9.96 67.33
N HIS A 5 -39.53 10.52 67.23
CA HIS A 5 -38.96 10.96 65.98
C HIS A 5 -38.33 9.82 65.23
N SER A 6 -38.89 9.49 64.05
CA SER A 6 -38.33 8.49 63.11
C SER A 6 -37.33 9.23 62.21
N TRP A 7 -36.09 8.76 62.24
CA TRP A 7 -35.01 9.22 61.37
C TRP A 7 -35.00 8.34 60.12
N PHE A 8 -35.35 8.92 58.96
CA PHE A 8 -35.12 8.26 57.69
C PHE A 8 -33.69 8.54 57.26
N VAL A 9 -32.85 7.49 57.24
CA VAL A 9 -31.53 7.53 56.61
C VAL A 9 -31.71 7.21 55.14
N GLY A 10 -31.62 8.25 54.27
CA GLY A 10 -31.62 8.05 52.82
C GLY A 10 -30.28 7.53 52.35
N LEU A 11 -30.27 6.31 51.81
CA LEU A 11 -29.10 5.72 51.18
C LEU A 11 -28.95 6.32 49.77
N VAL A 12 -27.98 7.22 49.56
CA VAL A 12 -27.63 7.71 48.25
C VAL A 12 -26.64 6.72 47.61
N ALA A 13 -27.13 5.93 46.65
CA ALA A 13 -26.30 5.07 45.83
C ALA A 13 -25.62 5.90 44.76
N VAL A 14 -24.32 6.12 44.90
CA VAL A 14 -23.48 6.75 43.86
C VAL A 14 -23.12 5.68 42.82
N PHE A 15 -23.77 5.72 41.65
CA PHE A 15 -23.37 4.90 40.51
C PHE A 15 -22.10 5.54 39.87
N ALA A 16 -20.94 4.96 40.12
CA ALA A 16 -19.72 5.28 39.39
C ALA A 16 -19.78 4.63 38.01
N VAL A 17 -20.09 5.42 36.98
CA VAL A 17 -19.95 5.01 35.58
C VAL A 17 -18.46 5.07 35.21
N SER A 18 -17.81 3.91 35.19
CA SER A 18 -16.46 3.80 34.65
C SER A 18 -16.51 3.87 33.12
N LEU A 19 -16.13 5.01 32.54
CA LEU A 19 -15.82 5.12 31.12
C LEU A 19 -14.54 4.30 30.84
N ALA A 20 -14.70 3.10 30.32
CA ALA A 20 -13.59 2.37 29.70
C ALA A 20 -13.25 3.08 28.39
N SER A 21 -12.16 3.85 28.36
CA SER A 21 -11.58 4.36 27.14
C SER A 21 -11.01 3.19 26.33
N VAL A 22 -11.70 2.83 25.25
CA VAL A 22 -11.17 1.90 24.25
C VAL A 22 -10.10 2.66 23.50
N ALA A 23 -8.83 2.53 23.91
CA ALA A 23 -7.70 2.97 23.13
C ALA A 23 -7.65 2.06 21.89
N SER A 24 -8.04 2.59 20.72
CA SER A 24 -7.74 1.94 19.45
C SER A 24 -6.22 1.89 19.33
N ALA A 25 -5.63 0.69 19.45
CA ALA A 25 -4.24 0.47 19.12
C ALA A 25 -4.11 0.74 17.60
N VAL A 26 -3.53 1.88 17.26
CA VAL A 26 -3.06 2.12 15.88
C VAL A 26 -1.93 1.13 15.68
N ALA A 27 -2.13 0.15 14.82
CA ALA A 27 -1.07 -0.77 14.43
C ALA A 27 0.13 0.04 13.94
N ALA A 28 1.31 -0.28 14.43
CA ALA A 28 2.53 0.46 14.06
C ALA A 28 2.91 0.05 12.64
N GLU A 29 2.82 0.99 11.69
CA GLU A 29 3.32 0.78 10.32
C GLU A 29 4.79 0.36 10.37
N THR A 30 5.10 -0.74 9.69
CA THR A 30 6.45 -1.28 9.64
C THR A 30 7.16 -0.88 8.35
N PRO A 31 8.45 -0.43 8.42
CA PRO A 31 9.17 0.05 7.25
C PRO A 31 9.31 -1.03 6.17
N PHE A 32 8.95 -0.66 4.94
CA PHE A 32 9.10 -1.49 3.75
C PHE A 32 10.20 -0.94 2.85
N LYS A 33 11.11 -1.79 2.41
CA LYS A 33 12.16 -1.48 1.43
C LYS A 33 12.30 -2.63 0.47
N GLY A 34 12.57 -2.33 -0.80
CA GLY A 34 12.74 -3.36 -1.81
C GLY A 34 13.46 -2.89 -3.06
N LYS A 35 13.81 -3.86 -3.90
CA LYS A 35 14.39 -3.64 -5.23
C LYS A 35 13.51 -4.31 -6.27
N LEU A 36 13.44 -3.71 -7.46
CA LEU A 36 12.70 -4.18 -8.61
C LEU A 36 13.59 -4.23 -9.84
N ASN A 37 13.49 -5.35 -10.57
CA ASN A 37 13.97 -5.49 -11.94
C ASN A 37 12.78 -5.95 -12.77
N ALA A 38 12.44 -5.21 -13.82
CA ALA A 38 11.23 -5.45 -14.57
C ALA A 38 11.46 -5.38 -16.08
N VAL A 39 10.57 -6.05 -16.80
CA VAL A 39 10.40 -5.93 -18.24
C VAL A 39 8.96 -5.54 -18.52
N GLU A 40 8.78 -4.59 -19.43
CA GLU A 40 7.47 -4.08 -19.82
C GLU A 40 7.18 -4.36 -21.30
N THR A 41 5.95 -4.73 -21.56
CA THR A 41 5.35 -4.74 -22.91
C THR A 41 4.22 -3.72 -22.95
N SER A 42 4.06 -3.06 -24.08
CA SER A 42 3.04 -2.01 -24.17
C SER A 42 2.39 -1.94 -25.55
N GLN A 43 1.15 -1.46 -25.56
CA GLN A 43 0.38 -1.19 -26.76
C GLN A 43 -0.24 0.21 -26.69
N LEU A 44 0.04 1.03 -27.70
CA LEU A 44 -0.48 2.39 -27.79
C LEU A 44 -1.76 2.44 -28.62
N VAL A 45 -2.83 2.93 -27.99
CA VAL A 45 -4.04 3.44 -28.66
C VAL A 45 -4.18 4.88 -28.21
N PHE A 46 -3.63 5.80 -29.04
CA PHE A 46 -3.49 7.20 -28.66
C PHE A 46 -4.78 7.80 -28.08
N PRO A 47 -4.72 8.47 -26.92
CA PRO A 47 -3.52 8.87 -26.17
C PRO A 47 -3.10 7.89 -25.06
N ILE A 48 -3.69 6.71 -24.99
CA ILE A 48 -3.50 5.75 -23.91
C ILE A 48 -2.53 4.64 -24.32
N LEU A 49 -1.49 4.47 -23.52
CA LEU A 49 -0.55 3.35 -23.57
C LEU A 49 -0.94 2.33 -22.51
N SER A 50 -1.40 1.16 -22.96
CA SER A 50 -1.62 0.01 -22.06
C SER A 50 -0.29 -0.70 -21.83
N VAL A 51 0.09 -0.89 -20.58
CA VAL A 51 1.37 -1.49 -20.18
C VAL A 51 1.12 -2.73 -19.35
N ASN A 52 1.82 -3.83 -19.67
CA ASN A 52 1.96 -5.00 -18.80
C ASN A 52 3.41 -5.07 -18.34
N ARG A 53 3.61 -5.19 -17.04
CA ARG A 53 4.93 -5.31 -16.41
C ARG A 53 5.04 -6.63 -15.66
N GLU A 54 6.12 -7.34 -15.94
CA GLU A 54 6.58 -8.49 -15.17
C GLU A 54 7.87 -8.12 -14.45
N ALA A 55 7.92 -8.32 -13.15
CA ALA A 55 9.09 -7.96 -12.36
C ALA A 55 9.48 -9.06 -11.38
N THR A 56 10.73 -8.98 -10.97
CA THR A 56 11.30 -9.77 -9.88
C THR A 56 12.08 -8.86 -8.95
N GLY A 57 12.19 -9.26 -7.69
CA GLY A 57 12.97 -8.49 -6.75
C GLY A 57 13.09 -9.13 -5.37
N THR A 58 13.58 -8.34 -4.45
CA THR A 58 13.60 -8.65 -3.02
C THR A 58 13.05 -7.48 -2.24
N ALA A 59 12.22 -7.74 -1.26
CA ALA A 59 11.65 -6.71 -0.41
C ALA A 59 11.44 -7.20 1.02
N THR A 60 11.39 -6.24 1.96
CA THR A 60 11.00 -6.51 3.34
C THR A 60 9.65 -7.22 3.36
N TYR A 61 9.50 -8.24 4.18
CA TYR A 61 8.32 -9.12 4.36
C TYR A 61 7.98 -10.01 3.15
N LEU A 62 8.25 -9.63 1.90
CA LEU A 62 8.05 -10.48 0.73
C LEU A 62 9.20 -11.47 0.52
N GLY A 63 10.42 -11.12 0.97
CA GLY A 63 11.62 -11.86 0.59
C GLY A 63 11.88 -11.73 -0.92
N LYS A 64 12.19 -12.83 -1.60
CA LYS A 64 12.16 -12.88 -3.07
C LYS A 64 10.70 -12.86 -3.53
N TYR A 65 10.40 -12.07 -4.55
CA TYR A 65 9.05 -11.95 -5.08
C TYR A 65 9.04 -11.86 -6.60
N THR A 66 7.90 -12.16 -7.19
CA THR A 66 7.52 -11.77 -8.54
C THR A 66 6.41 -10.71 -8.45
N GLU A 67 6.34 -9.80 -9.41
CA GLU A 67 5.26 -8.83 -9.55
C GLU A 67 4.68 -8.92 -10.95
N HIS A 68 3.36 -8.92 -11.03
CA HIS A 68 2.61 -8.63 -12.24
C HIS A 68 1.83 -7.33 -12.04
N ALA A 69 1.99 -6.39 -12.98
CA ALA A 69 1.28 -5.12 -12.92
C ALA A 69 0.76 -4.68 -14.29
N THR A 70 -0.39 -4.01 -14.29
CA THR A 70 -1.01 -3.44 -15.49
C THR A 70 -1.26 -1.96 -15.29
N PHE A 71 -1.00 -1.15 -16.33
CA PHE A 71 -1.16 0.30 -16.28
C PHE A 71 -1.86 0.84 -17.52
N GLN A 72 -2.55 1.95 -17.32
CA GLN A 72 -2.99 2.85 -18.38
C GLN A 72 -2.24 4.16 -18.22
N VAL A 73 -1.47 4.53 -19.24
CA VAL A 73 -0.61 5.73 -19.23
C VAL A 73 -1.12 6.72 -20.27
N ASP A 74 -1.43 7.95 -19.87
CA ASP A 74 -1.69 9.04 -20.81
C ASP A 74 -0.34 9.58 -21.30
N VAL A 75 -0.01 9.31 -22.57
CA VAL A 75 1.29 9.68 -23.13
C VAL A 75 1.48 11.19 -23.29
N ARG A 76 0.40 11.99 -23.20
CA ARG A 76 0.46 13.46 -23.29
C ARG A 76 0.95 14.07 -21.97
N THR A 77 0.65 13.43 -20.85
CA THR A 77 0.97 13.94 -19.50
C THR A 77 2.00 13.10 -18.77
N GLY A 78 2.20 11.83 -19.19
CA GLY A 78 3.00 10.85 -18.49
C GLY A 78 2.36 10.29 -17.21
N SER A 79 1.09 10.63 -16.92
CA SER A 79 0.37 10.10 -15.79
C SER A 79 -0.09 8.67 -16.05
N ALA A 80 -0.03 7.85 -15.03
CA ALA A 80 -0.41 6.44 -15.06
C ALA A 80 -1.31 6.07 -13.90
N THR A 81 -2.23 5.14 -14.17
CA THR A 81 -3.01 4.43 -13.14
C THR A 81 -2.96 2.94 -13.43
N GLY A 82 -3.00 2.12 -12.38
CA GLY A 82 -2.91 0.68 -12.57
C GLY A 82 -3.12 -0.12 -11.29
N THR A 83 -2.82 -1.40 -11.42
CA THR A 83 -2.85 -2.36 -10.31
C THR A 83 -1.60 -3.22 -10.34
N ALA A 84 -1.17 -3.69 -9.18
CA ALA A 84 -0.03 -4.58 -9.03
C ALA A 84 -0.35 -5.71 -8.06
N THR A 85 0.20 -6.89 -8.35
CA THR A 85 0.16 -8.05 -7.48
C THR A 85 1.58 -8.57 -7.30
N PHE A 86 2.05 -8.57 -6.08
CA PHE A 86 3.31 -9.21 -5.68
C PHE A 86 3.02 -10.63 -5.19
N THR A 87 3.82 -11.58 -5.60
CA THR A 87 3.75 -12.97 -5.10
C THR A 87 5.06 -13.29 -4.39
N ALA A 88 4.99 -13.51 -3.09
CA ALA A 88 6.12 -13.92 -2.28
C ALA A 88 6.51 -15.39 -2.55
N ALA A 89 7.72 -15.79 -2.14
CA ALA A 89 8.25 -17.14 -2.39
C ALA A 89 7.39 -18.28 -1.79
N ASN A 90 6.60 -17.98 -0.75
CA ASN A 90 5.68 -18.95 -0.14
C ASN A 90 4.28 -18.98 -0.79
N GLY A 91 4.05 -18.18 -1.84
CA GLY A 91 2.79 -18.08 -2.56
C GLY A 91 1.80 -17.06 -2.01
N ASP A 92 2.07 -16.41 -0.87
CA ASP A 92 1.23 -15.31 -0.37
C ASP A 92 1.32 -14.13 -1.34
N THR A 93 0.20 -13.42 -1.52
CA THR A 93 0.16 -12.27 -2.43
C THR A 93 -0.09 -10.97 -1.67
N LEU A 94 0.47 -9.87 -2.20
CA LEU A 94 0.21 -8.50 -1.77
C LEU A 94 -0.32 -7.73 -2.99
N THR A 95 -1.46 -7.05 -2.85
CA THR A 95 -2.11 -6.32 -3.94
C THR A 95 -2.15 -4.83 -3.67
N ALA A 96 -2.07 -4.04 -4.73
CA ALA A 96 -2.10 -2.58 -4.64
C ALA A 96 -2.79 -1.95 -5.84
N SER A 97 -3.43 -0.80 -5.60
CA SER A 97 -3.70 0.19 -6.64
C SER A 97 -2.48 1.10 -6.80
N VAL A 98 -2.20 1.55 -8.02
CA VAL A 98 -1.00 2.33 -8.32
C VAL A 98 -1.36 3.58 -9.10
N VAL A 99 -0.76 4.70 -8.71
CA VAL A 99 -0.73 5.93 -9.50
C VAL A 99 0.73 6.29 -9.77
N GLY A 100 1.03 6.79 -10.95
CA GLY A 100 2.41 7.05 -11.35
C GLY A 100 2.57 8.28 -12.22
N GLN A 101 3.80 8.76 -12.28
CA GLN A 101 4.21 9.84 -13.15
C GLN A 101 5.56 9.50 -13.79
N GLY A 102 5.57 9.48 -15.12
CA GLY A 102 6.79 9.33 -15.92
C GLY A 102 7.29 10.68 -16.41
N THR A 103 8.60 10.92 -16.27
CA THR A 103 9.28 12.13 -16.73
C THR A 103 10.43 11.74 -17.66
N PRO A 104 10.54 12.34 -18.88
CA PRO A 104 11.69 12.13 -19.74
C PRO A 104 12.99 12.57 -19.06
N THR A 105 14.02 11.71 -19.11
CA THR A 105 15.37 12.01 -18.62
C THR A 105 16.42 11.88 -19.71
N GLY A 106 16.01 11.41 -20.87
CA GLY A 106 16.82 11.27 -22.08
C GLY A 106 15.95 10.90 -23.28
N PRO A 107 16.54 10.70 -24.45
CA PRO A 107 15.79 10.33 -25.67
C PRO A 107 14.99 9.04 -25.52
N THR A 108 15.56 8.06 -24.83
CA THR A 108 14.98 6.71 -24.64
C THR A 108 14.76 6.36 -23.16
N THR A 109 15.01 7.27 -22.23
CA THR A 109 14.94 7.00 -20.81
C THR A 109 13.86 7.82 -20.13
N ARG A 110 13.21 7.20 -19.12
CA ARG A 110 12.21 7.82 -18.25
C ARG A 110 12.58 7.58 -16.80
N SER A 111 12.48 8.62 -15.98
CA SER A 111 12.34 8.47 -14.53
C SER A 111 10.86 8.32 -14.21
N ILE A 112 10.50 7.31 -13.43
CA ILE A 112 9.11 7.03 -13.10
C ILE A 112 9.02 6.95 -11.58
N VAL A 113 8.05 7.68 -11.03
CA VAL A 113 7.68 7.61 -9.62
C VAL A 113 6.27 7.03 -9.54
N GLU A 114 6.10 5.96 -8.81
CA GLU A 114 4.82 5.28 -8.61
C GLU A 114 4.50 5.19 -7.12
N VAL A 115 3.24 5.50 -6.77
CA VAL A 115 2.72 5.34 -5.42
C VAL A 115 1.74 4.18 -5.42
N TYR A 116 2.02 3.20 -4.59
CA TYR A 116 1.23 2.00 -4.37
C TYR A 116 0.41 2.18 -3.10
N THR A 117 -0.89 2.09 -3.20
CA THR A 117 -1.78 1.97 -2.04
C THR A 117 -2.14 0.50 -1.89
N ILE A 118 -1.70 -0.12 -0.79
CA ILE A 118 -1.95 -1.53 -0.52
C ILE A 118 -3.44 -1.73 -0.24
N THR A 119 -4.01 -2.72 -0.93
CA THR A 119 -5.45 -3.04 -0.88
C THR A 119 -5.74 -4.40 -0.23
N GLY A 120 -4.71 -5.09 0.26
CA GLY A 120 -4.80 -6.40 0.87
C GLY A 120 -3.92 -7.43 0.17
N GLY A 121 -4.33 -8.70 0.23
CA GLY A 121 -3.62 -9.80 -0.38
C GLY A 121 -4.14 -11.16 0.09
N THR A 122 -3.25 -12.13 0.18
CA THR A 122 -3.57 -13.47 0.71
C THR A 122 -2.57 -13.90 1.78
N GLY A 123 -2.93 -14.93 2.53
CA GLY A 123 -2.09 -15.45 3.61
C GLY A 123 -1.82 -14.37 4.66
N ARG A 124 -0.55 -14.12 4.96
CA ARG A 124 -0.15 -13.09 5.95
C ARG A 124 -0.46 -11.65 5.52
N PHE A 125 -0.82 -11.42 4.24
CA PHE A 125 -1.16 -10.10 3.72
C PHE A 125 -2.66 -9.89 3.51
N ALA A 126 -3.53 -10.77 4.02
CA ALA A 126 -4.98 -10.72 3.79
C ALA A 126 -5.59 -9.36 4.18
N ASP A 127 -5.16 -8.81 5.32
CA ASP A 127 -5.64 -7.52 5.84
C ASP A 127 -4.59 -6.41 5.69
N ALA A 128 -3.58 -6.60 4.84
CA ALA A 128 -2.48 -5.65 4.68
C ALA A 128 -2.97 -4.31 4.15
N THR A 129 -2.42 -3.25 4.73
CA THR A 129 -2.64 -1.85 4.33
C THR A 129 -1.31 -1.11 4.28
N GLY A 130 -1.30 0.10 3.75
CA GLY A 130 -0.10 0.94 3.74
C GLY A 130 0.16 1.58 2.39
N THR A 131 1.31 2.24 2.30
CA THR A 131 1.70 2.97 1.09
C THR A 131 3.18 2.75 0.80
N LEU A 132 3.49 2.43 -0.47
CA LEU A 132 4.85 2.29 -0.96
C LEU A 132 5.08 3.28 -2.10
N THR A 133 6.30 3.79 -2.18
CA THR A 133 6.78 4.58 -3.33
C THR A 133 7.85 3.78 -4.05
N LEU A 134 7.69 3.58 -5.36
CA LEU A 134 8.71 3.06 -6.26
C LEU A 134 9.30 4.21 -7.06
N VAL A 135 10.61 4.34 -7.02
CA VAL A 135 11.37 5.21 -7.93
C VAL A 135 12.18 4.31 -8.85
N ARG A 136 11.96 4.43 -10.16
CA ARG A 136 12.60 3.57 -11.16
C ARG A 136 13.02 4.33 -12.43
N THR A 137 13.97 3.75 -13.14
CA THR A 137 14.37 4.19 -14.48
C THR A 137 13.95 3.14 -15.50
N LEU A 138 13.30 3.58 -16.56
CA LEU A 138 12.86 2.75 -17.69
C LEU A 138 13.65 3.11 -18.93
N ASP A 139 14.18 2.10 -19.61
CA ASP A 139 14.70 2.21 -20.98
C ASP A 139 13.60 1.83 -21.97
N LEU A 140 13.14 2.79 -22.75
CA LEU A 140 12.07 2.60 -23.74
C LEU A 140 12.50 1.73 -24.93
N THR A 141 13.81 1.57 -25.16
CA THR A 141 14.32 0.76 -26.27
C THR A 141 14.20 -0.72 -25.98
N THR A 142 14.43 -1.09 -24.72
CA THR A 142 14.45 -2.48 -24.26
C THR A 142 13.21 -2.88 -23.45
N GLY A 143 12.45 -1.90 -22.94
CA GLY A 143 11.37 -2.12 -21.98
C GLY A 143 11.85 -2.54 -20.58
N VAL A 144 13.18 -2.48 -20.35
CA VAL A 144 13.76 -2.88 -19.06
C VAL A 144 13.72 -1.73 -18.08
N SER A 145 13.34 -2.00 -16.85
CA SER A 145 13.40 -1.01 -15.77
C SER A 145 13.96 -1.58 -14.49
N THR A 146 14.62 -0.72 -13.71
CA THR A 146 15.14 -1.03 -12.37
C THR A 146 14.75 0.07 -11.40
N GLY A 147 14.48 -0.31 -10.16
CA GLY A 147 14.05 0.66 -9.16
C GLY A 147 14.12 0.17 -7.73
N THR A 148 13.75 1.07 -6.83
CA THR A 148 13.72 0.80 -5.39
C THR A 148 12.39 1.23 -4.78
N PHE A 149 11.86 0.36 -3.91
CA PHE A 149 10.71 0.64 -3.07
C PHE A 149 11.13 1.22 -1.73
N SER A 150 10.32 2.16 -1.25
CA SER A 150 10.34 2.64 0.13
C SER A 150 8.93 2.94 0.60
N GLY A 151 8.66 2.81 1.89
CA GLY A 151 7.35 3.09 2.48
C GLY A 151 7.12 2.31 3.74
N ALA A 152 5.87 2.05 4.05
CA ALA A 152 5.47 1.25 5.19
C ALA A 152 4.20 0.46 4.89
N ILE A 153 4.10 -0.72 5.49
CA ILE A 153 2.90 -1.57 5.47
C ILE A 153 2.57 -2.03 6.89
N ASP A 154 1.30 -2.26 7.10
CA ASP A 154 0.74 -2.99 8.23
C ASP A 154 0.13 -4.30 7.72
N HIS A 155 0.42 -5.46 8.40
CA HIS A 155 -0.01 -6.81 7.96
C HIS A 155 0.00 -7.82 9.09
#